data_b2765e43ffb49b89623d42779417cf3d
#
_entry.id   b2765e43ffb49b89623d42779417cf3d
#
_cell.length_a   1.000
_cell.length_b   1.000
_cell.length_c   1.000
_cell.angle_alpha   90.00
_cell.angle_beta   90.00
_cell.angle_gamma   90.00
#
_symmetry.space_group_name_H-M   'P 1'
#
loop_
_entity.id
_entity.type
_entity.pdbx_description
1 polymer ?
#
loop_
_entity_poly.entity_id
_entity_poly.type
_entity_poly.pdbx_seq_one_letter_code
_entity_poly.pdbx_strand_id
1 'polypeptide(L)'
;MNKPIDLHVHSTASDGTFTPTELVAEAKRCGLSAFALTDHDTVDGVSEALAAGKASDLEVIPGVELSTEYHGTEIHVVGLFIDPANTELQAELAKFRDNRDNRNLKMVEKLQEEGFQITAEDLYRLNPDTVVARPHIARYLVDSGQVKDLKTVFDKYIGDGCKCYVDRYKITPMQSVALIHQAGGLAILAHPCLYKMKRAELTAMIEELVNAGLNGIEAVYSCNQGSDEKDFREM
;
A
#
# COMPACT_ATOMS: atom_id res chain seq x y z
N MET A 1 15.09 -10.44 26.55
CA MET A 1 14.93 -10.94 25.16
C MET A 1 14.32 -9.83 24.35
N ASN A 2 14.90 -9.47 23.20
CA ASN A 2 14.25 -8.51 22.31
C ASN A 2 12.94 -9.12 21.82
N LYS A 3 11.84 -8.42 22.05
CA LYS A 3 10.54 -8.85 21.52
C LYS A 3 10.47 -8.44 20.05
N PRO A 4 9.89 -9.27 19.17
CA PRO A 4 9.76 -8.92 17.75
C PRO A 4 8.82 -7.74 17.56
N ILE A 5 9.03 -7.00 16.45
CA ILE A 5 8.17 -5.91 15.98
C ILE A 5 7.85 -6.15 14.51
N ASP A 6 6.75 -5.58 14.02
CA ASP A 6 6.40 -5.54 12.60
C ASP A 6 6.05 -4.10 12.22
N LEU A 7 6.79 -3.51 11.29
CA LEU A 7 6.66 -2.09 10.93
C LEU A 7 5.94 -1.87 9.60
N HIS A 8 5.36 -2.93 9.01
CA HIS A 8 4.67 -2.84 7.73
C HIS A 8 3.47 -3.81 7.71
N VAL A 9 2.31 -3.32 8.17
CA VAL A 9 1.10 -4.14 8.31
C VAL A 9 -0.11 -3.40 7.74
N HIS A 10 -0.98 -4.15 7.03
CA HIS A 10 -2.19 -3.64 6.39
C HIS A 10 -3.45 -4.19 7.04
N SER A 11 -4.47 -3.34 7.14
CA SER A 11 -5.81 -3.70 7.61
C SER A 11 -6.84 -3.71 6.48
N THR A 12 -8.09 -3.99 6.85
CA THR A 12 -9.23 -3.84 5.92
C THR A 12 -9.49 -2.40 5.50
N ALA A 13 -8.82 -1.39 6.10
CA ALA A 13 -8.88 -0.02 5.60
C ALA A 13 -8.20 0.13 4.23
N SER A 14 -7.32 -0.83 3.83
CA SER A 14 -6.78 -0.93 2.47
C SER A 14 -7.02 -2.31 1.87
N ASP A 15 -6.05 -3.20 1.89
CA ASP A 15 -6.09 -4.51 1.24
C ASP A 15 -5.76 -5.68 2.18
N GLY A 16 -5.60 -5.41 3.47
CA GLY A 16 -5.47 -6.42 4.50
C GLY A 16 -6.78 -7.19 4.74
N THR A 17 -6.71 -8.27 5.51
CA THR A 17 -7.85 -9.16 5.78
C THR A 17 -8.42 -9.03 7.18
N PHE A 18 -7.71 -8.38 8.08
CA PHE A 18 -8.14 -8.11 9.46
C PHE A 18 -8.52 -6.64 9.63
N THR A 19 -9.55 -6.38 10.42
CA THR A 19 -9.83 -5.01 10.90
C THR A 19 -8.66 -4.49 11.75
N PRO A 20 -8.51 -3.17 11.92
CA PRO A 20 -7.45 -2.61 12.77
C PRO A 20 -7.48 -3.20 14.19
N THR A 21 -8.66 -3.43 14.76
CA THR A 21 -8.81 -4.07 16.08
C THR A 21 -8.36 -5.53 16.08
N GLU A 22 -8.72 -6.31 15.08
CA GLU A 22 -8.30 -7.72 14.94
C GLU A 22 -6.79 -7.84 14.76
N LEU A 23 -6.15 -6.89 14.04
CA LEU A 23 -4.68 -6.85 13.91
C LEU A 23 -3.98 -6.70 15.26
N VAL A 24 -4.51 -5.87 16.16
CA VAL A 24 -3.97 -5.74 17.52
C VAL A 24 -4.03 -7.08 18.26
N ALA A 25 -5.14 -7.81 18.16
CA ALA A 25 -5.29 -9.11 18.77
C ALA A 25 -4.32 -10.14 18.17
N GLU A 26 -4.15 -10.13 16.85
CA GLU A 26 -3.24 -11.01 16.11
C GLU A 26 -1.77 -10.71 16.44
N ALA A 27 -1.37 -9.43 16.47
CA ALA A 27 -0.02 -9.01 16.87
C ALA A 27 0.34 -9.49 18.28
N LYS A 28 -0.60 -9.40 19.22
CA LYS A 28 -0.41 -9.98 20.56
C LYS A 28 -0.30 -11.50 20.54
N ARG A 29 -1.14 -12.17 19.76
CA ARG A 29 -1.08 -13.64 19.60
C ARG A 29 0.28 -14.07 19.03
N CYS A 30 0.85 -13.30 18.11
CA CYS A 30 2.18 -13.50 17.55
C CYS A 30 3.33 -13.10 18.49
N GLY A 31 3.04 -12.48 19.64
CA GLY A 31 4.03 -12.06 20.62
C GLY A 31 4.82 -10.81 20.22
N LEU A 32 4.29 -10.00 19.31
CA LEU A 32 4.88 -8.71 18.96
C LEU A 32 4.86 -7.77 20.18
N SER A 33 5.86 -6.90 20.26
CA SER A 33 5.89 -5.79 21.23
C SER A 33 5.35 -4.49 20.66
N ALA A 34 5.42 -4.34 19.35
CA ALA A 34 4.85 -3.22 18.61
C ALA A 34 4.57 -3.63 17.16
N PHE A 35 3.64 -2.94 16.51
CA PHE A 35 3.52 -2.96 15.05
C PHE A 35 3.13 -1.57 14.52
N ALA A 36 3.43 -1.31 13.24
CA ALA A 36 2.95 -0.12 12.55
C ALA A 36 1.79 -0.49 11.64
N LEU A 37 0.67 0.26 11.74
CA LEU A 37 -0.39 0.17 10.74
C LEU A 37 -0.06 1.12 9.61
N THR A 38 0.11 0.57 8.40
CA THR A 38 0.65 1.28 7.23
C THR A 38 -0.20 1.03 5.98
N ASP A 39 -1.51 1.17 6.11
CA ASP A 39 -2.46 0.96 5.03
C ASP A 39 -2.13 1.80 3.78
N HIS A 40 -2.41 1.24 2.60
CA HIS A 40 -2.14 1.90 1.31
C HIS A 40 -2.97 3.17 1.11
N ASP A 41 -2.30 4.31 0.98
CA ASP A 41 -2.86 5.62 0.63
C ASP A 41 -4.03 6.07 1.54
N THR A 42 -4.07 5.56 2.79
CA THR A 42 -5.08 5.93 3.80
C THR A 42 -4.54 5.82 5.22
N VAL A 43 -5.11 6.60 6.12
CA VAL A 43 -4.87 6.54 7.58
C VAL A 43 -6.17 6.27 8.35
N ASP A 44 -7.25 5.86 7.66
CA ASP A 44 -8.59 5.73 8.24
C ASP A 44 -8.64 4.68 9.36
N GLY A 45 -7.81 3.61 9.28
CA GLY A 45 -7.69 2.56 10.29
C GLY A 45 -6.85 2.93 11.52
N VAL A 46 -6.05 4.00 11.44
CA VAL A 46 -5.03 4.32 12.46
C VAL A 46 -5.65 4.62 13.83
N SER A 47 -6.71 5.41 13.87
CA SER A 47 -7.37 5.79 15.15
C SER A 47 -7.94 4.59 15.89
N GLU A 48 -8.54 3.65 15.16
CA GLU A 48 -9.06 2.38 15.70
C GLU A 48 -7.94 1.51 16.25
N ALA A 49 -6.86 1.31 15.47
CA ALA A 49 -5.70 0.52 15.88
C ALA A 49 -5.02 1.09 17.13
N LEU A 50 -4.84 2.41 17.20
CA LEU A 50 -4.27 3.10 18.37
C LEU A 50 -5.13 2.90 19.63
N ALA A 51 -6.45 3.01 19.51
CA ALA A 51 -7.38 2.80 20.61
C ALA A 51 -7.34 1.34 21.10
N ALA A 52 -7.37 0.38 20.19
CA ALA A 52 -7.29 -1.05 20.49
C ALA A 52 -5.94 -1.43 21.10
N GLY A 53 -4.83 -0.87 20.57
CA GLY A 53 -3.48 -1.08 21.12
C GLY A 53 -3.36 -0.60 22.55
N LYS A 54 -3.84 0.62 22.83
CA LYS A 54 -3.89 1.20 24.18
C LYS A 54 -4.70 0.32 25.15
N ALA A 55 -5.85 -0.15 24.72
CA ALA A 55 -6.71 -1.03 25.53
C ALA A 55 -6.08 -2.40 25.81
N SER A 56 -5.16 -2.83 24.95
CA SER A 56 -4.52 -4.16 24.99
C SER A 56 -3.08 -4.13 25.52
N ASP A 57 -2.53 -2.98 25.89
CA ASP A 57 -1.12 -2.80 26.26
C ASP A 57 -0.16 -3.34 25.17
N LEU A 58 -0.43 -2.91 23.91
CA LEU A 58 0.43 -3.15 22.76
C LEU A 58 0.73 -1.82 22.08
N GLU A 59 2.01 -1.57 21.78
CA GLU A 59 2.40 -0.38 21.05
C GLU A 59 1.95 -0.46 19.58
N VAL A 60 1.16 0.52 19.15
CA VAL A 60 0.77 0.71 17.75
C VAL A 60 1.40 1.99 17.25
N ILE A 61 2.13 1.90 16.15
CA ILE A 61 2.80 3.02 15.51
C ILE A 61 1.87 3.52 14.38
N PRO A 62 1.49 4.82 14.38
CA PRO A 62 0.73 5.41 13.29
C PRO A 62 1.61 5.49 12.04
N GLY A 63 1.12 4.93 10.93
CA GLY A 63 1.83 4.90 9.67
C GLY A 63 0.91 5.02 8.47
N VAL A 64 1.51 5.01 7.30
CA VAL A 64 0.86 4.97 5.99
C VAL A 64 1.83 4.39 4.97
N GLU A 65 1.37 3.63 3.98
CA GLU A 65 2.17 3.28 2.81
C GLU A 65 1.70 4.10 1.60
N LEU A 66 2.55 5.01 1.12
CA LEU A 66 2.24 5.86 -0.02
C LEU A 66 2.66 5.19 -1.33
N SER A 67 1.71 5.03 -2.24
CA SER A 67 1.96 4.53 -3.59
C SER A 67 2.48 5.66 -4.47
N THR A 68 3.68 5.48 -5.03
CA THR A 68 4.39 6.47 -5.84
C THR A 68 4.82 5.90 -7.18
N GLU A 69 5.35 6.72 -8.08
CA GLU A 69 5.89 6.26 -9.34
C GLU A 69 7.26 6.88 -9.63
N TYR A 70 8.21 6.04 -10.00
CA TYR A 70 9.54 6.42 -10.46
C TYR A 70 9.81 5.81 -11.85
N HIS A 71 9.89 6.67 -12.86
CA HIS A 71 10.14 6.27 -14.26
C HIS A 71 9.23 5.12 -14.77
N GLY A 72 7.93 5.19 -14.43
CA GLY A 72 6.94 4.18 -14.82
C GLY A 72 6.93 2.91 -13.96
N THR A 73 7.76 2.84 -12.93
CA THR A 73 7.75 1.76 -11.94
C THR A 73 7.04 2.23 -10.66
N GLU A 74 6.10 1.43 -10.18
CA GLU A 74 5.44 1.68 -8.89
C GLU A 74 6.42 1.43 -7.75
N ILE A 75 6.59 2.44 -6.90
CA ILE A 75 7.48 2.44 -5.74
C ILE A 75 6.65 2.80 -4.52
N HIS A 76 6.84 2.10 -3.42
CA HIS A 76 6.13 2.40 -2.19
C HIS A 76 7.07 3.00 -1.14
N VAL A 77 6.56 3.99 -0.40
CA VAL A 77 7.28 4.61 0.71
C VAL A 77 6.40 4.56 1.95
N VAL A 78 6.88 3.86 2.96
CA VAL A 78 6.22 3.78 4.26
C VAL A 78 6.59 5.00 5.10
N GLY A 79 5.57 5.67 5.62
CA GLY A 79 5.68 6.68 6.66
C GLY A 79 5.42 6.06 8.03
N LEU A 80 6.35 6.20 8.95
CA LEU A 80 6.21 5.76 10.35
C LEU A 80 6.14 6.96 11.28
N PHE A 81 5.42 6.84 12.39
CA PHE A 81 5.25 7.90 13.40
C PHE A 81 4.63 9.19 12.86
N ILE A 82 3.81 9.09 11.82
CA ILE A 82 3.12 10.23 11.22
C ILE A 82 2.06 10.78 12.17
N ASP A 83 1.76 12.09 12.03
CA ASP A 83 0.52 12.66 12.55
C ASP A 83 -0.60 12.40 11.54
N PRO A 84 -1.55 11.48 11.81
CA PRO A 84 -2.63 11.17 10.89
C PRO A 84 -3.61 12.34 10.69
N ALA A 85 -3.56 13.38 11.55
CA ALA A 85 -4.38 14.58 11.42
C ALA A 85 -3.67 15.71 10.65
N ASN A 86 -2.44 15.50 10.17
CA ASN A 86 -1.72 16.48 9.37
C ASN A 86 -2.51 16.89 8.12
N THR A 87 -2.71 18.19 7.94
CA THR A 87 -3.59 18.74 6.89
C THR A 87 -3.09 18.50 5.48
N GLU A 88 -1.77 18.59 5.27
CA GLU A 88 -1.12 18.36 3.98
C GLU A 88 -1.21 16.88 3.59
N LEU A 89 -0.95 15.99 4.53
CA LEU A 89 -1.09 14.55 4.32
C LEU A 89 -2.55 14.19 3.99
N GLN A 90 -3.52 14.66 4.77
CA GLN A 90 -4.94 14.42 4.52
C GLN A 90 -5.41 14.95 3.16
N ALA A 91 -4.94 16.13 2.75
CA ALA A 91 -5.27 16.69 1.44
C ALA A 91 -4.72 15.84 0.29
N GLU A 92 -3.53 15.27 0.43
CA GLU A 92 -2.94 14.40 -0.60
C GLU A 92 -3.62 13.02 -0.63
N LEU A 93 -3.91 12.44 0.54
CA LEU A 93 -4.66 11.17 0.63
C LEU A 93 -6.07 11.31 0.02
N ALA A 94 -6.74 12.46 0.19
CA ALA A 94 -8.01 12.73 -0.48
C ALA A 94 -7.86 12.72 -2.00
N LYS A 95 -6.81 13.33 -2.57
CA LYS A 95 -6.53 13.27 -4.01
C LYS A 95 -6.28 11.83 -4.49
N PHE A 96 -5.55 11.02 -3.74
CA PHE A 96 -5.32 9.61 -4.08
C PHE A 96 -6.64 8.84 -4.12
N ARG A 97 -7.54 9.06 -3.16
CA ARG A 97 -8.86 8.44 -3.10
C ARG A 97 -9.71 8.83 -4.31
N ASP A 98 -9.88 10.13 -4.56
CA ASP A 98 -10.68 10.65 -5.67
C ASP A 98 -10.15 10.15 -7.02
N ASN A 99 -8.83 10.12 -7.21
CA ASN A 99 -8.21 9.62 -8.43
C ASN A 99 -8.37 8.10 -8.58
N ARG A 100 -8.34 7.35 -7.47
CA ARG A 100 -8.55 5.90 -7.46
C ARG A 100 -9.99 5.58 -7.85
N ASP A 101 -10.96 6.27 -7.30
CA ASP A 101 -12.38 6.09 -7.62
C ASP A 101 -12.65 6.41 -9.10
N ASN A 102 -12.16 7.55 -9.59
CA ASN A 102 -12.26 7.92 -11.01
C ASN A 102 -11.58 6.88 -11.92
N ARG A 103 -10.43 6.34 -11.54
CA ARG A 103 -9.77 5.25 -12.28
C ARG A 103 -10.63 3.99 -12.30
N ASN A 104 -11.19 3.59 -11.15
CA ASN A 104 -12.02 2.39 -11.06
C ASN A 104 -13.25 2.51 -11.96
N LEU A 105 -13.93 3.65 -11.97
CA LEU A 105 -15.05 3.93 -12.88
C LEU A 105 -14.65 3.73 -14.33
N LYS A 106 -13.56 4.36 -14.77
CA LYS A 106 -13.04 4.22 -16.14
C LYS A 106 -12.61 2.80 -16.48
N MET A 107 -12.06 2.04 -15.53
CA MET A 107 -11.72 0.62 -15.74
C MET A 107 -12.98 -0.23 -15.89
N VAL A 108 -14.02 0.04 -15.10
CA VAL A 108 -15.33 -0.63 -15.24
C VAL A 108 -15.92 -0.35 -16.61
N GLU A 109 -15.93 0.90 -17.08
CA GLU A 109 -16.39 1.26 -18.44
C GLU A 109 -15.66 0.45 -19.52
N LYS A 110 -14.32 0.40 -19.48
CA LYS A 110 -13.52 -0.37 -20.43
C LYS A 110 -13.80 -1.88 -20.35
N LEU A 111 -14.02 -2.42 -19.16
CA LEU A 111 -14.39 -3.82 -18.99
C LEU A 111 -15.78 -4.11 -19.59
N GLN A 112 -16.74 -3.19 -19.43
CA GLN A 112 -18.06 -3.29 -20.05
C GLN A 112 -17.96 -3.25 -21.58
N GLU A 113 -17.12 -2.41 -22.16
CA GLU A 113 -16.82 -2.37 -23.60
C GLU A 113 -16.25 -3.69 -24.12
N GLU A 114 -15.49 -4.41 -23.27
CA GLU A 114 -14.99 -5.77 -23.55
C GLU A 114 -16.04 -6.88 -23.32
N GLY A 115 -17.25 -6.52 -22.91
CA GLY A 115 -18.37 -7.45 -22.73
C GLY A 115 -18.52 -8.03 -21.32
N PHE A 116 -17.74 -7.57 -20.35
CA PHE A 116 -17.88 -8.04 -18.96
C PHE A 116 -19.11 -7.41 -18.27
N GLN A 117 -19.76 -8.24 -17.45
CA GLN A 117 -20.89 -7.82 -16.62
C GLN A 117 -20.36 -7.36 -15.26
N ILE A 118 -20.07 -6.10 -15.12
CA ILE A 118 -19.55 -5.47 -13.89
C ILE A 118 -20.05 -4.04 -13.82
N THR A 119 -20.44 -3.59 -12.62
CA THR A 119 -20.79 -2.19 -12.36
C THR A 119 -19.96 -1.64 -11.20
N ALA A 120 -19.81 -0.33 -11.16
CA ALA A 120 -19.18 0.32 -10.01
C ALA A 120 -19.98 0.07 -8.73
N GLU A 121 -21.31 0.09 -8.81
CA GLU A 121 -22.20 -0.17 -7.68
C GLU A 121 -21.96 -1.57 -7.08
N ASP A 122 -21.78 -2.60 -7.93
CA ASP A 122 -21.45 -3.95 -7.46
C ASP A 122 -20.13 -4.00 -6.71
N LEU A 123 -19.11 -3.32 -7.20
CA LEU A 123 -17.79 -3.27 -6.57
C LEU A 123 -17.85 -2.61 -5.19
N TYR A 124 -18.49 -1.44 -5.09
CA TYR A 124 -18.59 -0.71 -3.82
C TYR A 124 -19.52 -1.40 -2.82
N ARG A 125 -20.61 -2.01 -3.29
CA ARG A 125 -21.53 -2.79 -2.43
C ARG A 125 -20.87 -4.01 -1.81
N LEU A 126 -19.97 -4.67 -2.52
CA LEU A 126 -19.23 -5.85 -2.03
C LEU A 126 -18.03 -5.49 -1.15
N ASN A 127 -17.62 -4.23 -1.15
CA ASN A 127 -16.47 -3.73 -0.40
C ASN A 127 -16.80 -2.41 0.31
N PRO A 128 -17.83 -2.39 1.20
CA PRO A 128 -18.37 -1.14 1.72
C PRO A 128 -17.41 -0.39 2.65
N ASP A 129 -16.52 -1.13 3.33
CA ASP A 129 -15.63 -0.60 4.38
C ASP A 129 -14.16 -0.61 3.96
N THR A 130 -13.88 -0.74 2.65
CA THR A 130 -12.51 -0.83 2.16
C THR A 130 -12.30 0.03 0.91
N VAL A 131 -11.07 0.42 0.69
CA VAL A 131 -10.66 1.13 -0.53
C VAL A 131 -10.65 0.18 -1.71
N VAL A 132 -11.58 0.35 -2.65
CA VAL A 132 -11.68 -0.51 -3.85
C VAL A 132 -10.43 -0.36 -4.71
N ALA A 133 -9.74 -1.45 -4.95
CA ALA A 133 -8.51 -1.55 -5.73
C ALA A 133 -8.62 -2.58 -6.86
N ARG A 134 -7.63 -2.64 -7.76
CA ARG A 134 -7.60 -3.62 -8.87
C ARG A 134 -7.82 -5.09 -8.44
N PRO A 135 -7.29 -5.57 -7.30
CA PRO A 135 -7.59 -6.93 -6.83
C PRO A 135 -9.08 -7.20 -6.59
N HIS A 136 -9.85 -6.20 -6.14
CA HIS A 136 -11.30 -6.33 -5.96
C HIS A 136 -12.03 -6.48 -7.29
N ILE A 137 -11.64 -5.72 -8.31
CA ILE A 137 -12.14 -5.87 -9.70
C ILE A 137 -11.82 -7.27 -10.22
N ALA A 138 -10.57 -7.72 -10.04
CA ALA A 138 -10.15 -9.03 -10.48
C ALA A 138 -10.94 -10.16 -9.79
N ARG A 139 -11.11 -10.06 -8.47
CA ARG A 139 -11.88 -11.03 -7.69
C ARG A 139 -13.33 -11.08 -8.13
N TYR A 140 -13.96 -9.93 -8.34
CA TYR A 140 -15.33 -9.87 -8.86
C TYR A 140 -15.50 -10.64 -10.18
N LEU A 141 -14.58 -10.45 -11.14
CA LEU A 141 -14.64 -11.13 -12.44
C LEU A 141 -14.43 -12.65 -12.33
N VAL A 142 -13.63 -13.09 -11.37
CA VAL A 142 -13.42 -14.52 -11.11
C VAL A 142 -14.61 -15.13 -10.37
N ASP A 143 -15.08 -14.50 -9.30
CA ASP A 143 -16.19 -15.01 -8.48
C ASP A 143 -17.51 -15.05 -9.24
N SER A 144 -17.71 -14.11 -10.18
CA SER A 144 -18.85 -14.12 -11.11
C SER A 144 -18.70 -15.12 -12.28
N GLY A 145 -17.60 -15.88 -12.33
CA GLY A 145 -17.34 -16.91 -13.35
C GLY A 145 -17.01 -16.36 -14.75
N GLN A 146 -16.78 -15.07 -14.89
CA GLN A 146 -16.50 -14.44 -16.19
C GLN A 146 -15.05 -14.65 -16.65
N VAL A 147 -14.12 -14.84 -15.71
CA VAL A 147 -12.71 -15.17 -15.97
C VAL A 147 -12.29 -16.30 -15.04
N LYS A 148 -11.43 -17.20 -15.51
CA LYS A 148 -11.07 -18.43 -14.78
C LYS A 148 -10.23 -18.23 -13.52
N ASP A 149 -9.35 -17.20 -13.49
CA ASP A 149 -8.41 -16.94 -12.40
C ASP A 149 -7.91 -15.49 -12.40
N LEU A 150 -7.43 -15.04 -11.24
CA LEU A 150 -6.91 -13.70 -11.02
C LEU A 150 -5.74 -13.36 -11.96
N LYS A 151 -4.84 -14.30 -12.17
CA LYS A 151 -3.68 -14.11 -13.05
C LYS A 151 -4.13 -13.74 -14.46
N THR A 152 -5.14 -14.42 -14.99
CA THR A 152 -5.69 -14.13 -16.32
C THR A 152 -6.31 -12.72 -16.39
N VAL A 153 -6.97 -12.25 -15.31
CA VAL A 153 -7.53 -10.89 -15.27
C VAL A 153 -6.41 -9.85 -15.36
N PHE A 154 -5.35 -10.02 -14.57
CA PHE A 154 -4.22 -9.08 -14.59
C PHE A 154 -3.45 -9.14 -15.91
N ASP A 155 -3.11 -10.33 -16.40
CA ASP A 155 -2.27 -10.47 -17.60
C ASP A 155 -2.96 -9.96 -18.88
N LYS A 156 -4.29 -9.96 -18.94
CA LYS A 156 -5.02 -9.68 -20.20
C LYS A 156 -5.86 -8.40 -20.18
N TYR A 157 -6.30 -7.97 -19.01
CA TYR A 157 -7.33 -6.92 -18.95
C TYR A 157 -6.91 -5.70 -18.13
N ILE A 158 -6.53 -5.87 -16.85
CA ILE A 158 -6.38 -4.76 -15.91
C ILE A 158 -4.95 -4.53 -15.41
N GLY A 159 -4.00 -5.37 -15.79
CA GLY A 159 -2.59 -5.17 -15.49
C GLY A 159 -2.00 -4.01 -16.30
N ASP A 160 -0.83 -3.55 -15.89
CA ASP A 160 -0.17 -2.41 -16.52
C ASP A 160 0.04 -2.62 -18.03
N GLY A 161 -0.39 -1.65 -18.82
CA GLY A 161 -0.34 -1.73 -20.28
C GLY A 161 -1.43 -2.59 -20.94
N CYS A 162 -2.31 -3.25 -20.17
CA CYS A 162 -3.43 -4.02 -20.72
C CYS A 162 -4.58 -3.09 -21.16
N LYS A 163 -5.47 -3.65 -21.98
CA LYS A 163 -6.53 -2.89 -22.68
C LYS A 163 -7.54 -2.17 -21.79
N CYS A 164 -7.86 -2.72 -20.62
CA CYS A 164 -8.74 -2.09 -19.64
C CYS A 164 -7.97 -1.35 -18.53
N TYR A 165 -6.65 -1.29 -18.63
CA TYR A 165 -5.84 -0.51 -17.69
C TYR A 165 -6.14 0.99 -17.83
N VAL A 166 -6.22 1.64 -16.69
CA VAL A 166 -6.27 3.11 -16.58
C VAL A 166 -5.24 3.53 -15.55
N ASP A 167 -4.39 4.44 -15.94
CA ASP A 167 -3.39 5.02 -15.05
C ASP A 167 -4.05 5.89 -13.98
N ARG A 168 -3.38 6.05 -12.84
CA ARG A 168 -3.84 6.90 -11.75
C ARG A 168 -2.85 8.01 -11.46
N TYR A 169 -3.34 9.09 -10.86
CA TYR A 169 -2.46 10.10 -10.28
C TYR A 169 -1.54 9.45 -9.25
N LYS A 170 -0.27 9.70 -9.36
CA LYS A 170 0.77 9.29 -8.43
C LYS A 170 1.74 10.44 -8.21
N ILE A 171 2.26 10.54 -7.02
CA ILE A 171 3.40 11.41 -6.71
C ILE A 171 4.71 10.67 -6.95
N THR A 172 5.82 11.40 -7.03
CA THR A 172 7.14 10.78 -7.04
C THR A 172 7.54 10.28 -5.65
N PRO A 173 8.46 9.31 -5.54
CA PRO A 173 8.95 8.87 -4.23
C PRO A 173 9.59 9.99 -3.41
N MET A 174 10.25 10.98 -4.05
CA MET A 174 10.81 12.15 -3.37
C MET A 174 9.72 13.06 -2.77
N GLN A 175 8.59 13.22 -3.49
CA GLN A 175 7.44 13.96 -2.96
C GLN A 175 6.80 13.25 -1.77
N SER A 176 6.75 11.92 -1.77
CA SER A 176 6.24 11.17 -0.62
C SER A 176 7.14 11.29 0.61
N VAL A 177 8.46 11.29 0.45
CA VAL A 177 9.42 11.56 1.54
C VAL A 177 9.14 12.92 2.17
N ALA A 178 8.98 13.97 1.35
CA ALA A 178 8.69 15.31 1.83
C ALA A 178 7.34 15.37 2.57
N LEU A 179 6.30 14.71 2.04
CA LEU A 179 4.97 14.65 2.64
C LEU A 179 4.97 13.93 4.00
N ILE A 180 5.68 12.80 4.11
CA ILE A 180 5.84 12.05 5.35
C ILE A 180 6.55 12.91 6.40
N HIS A 181 7.61 13.64 6.03
CA HIS A 181 8.31 14.56 6.95
C HIS A 181 7.42 15.73 7.38
N GLN A 182 6.60 16.29 6.49
CA GLN A 182 5.62 17.31 6.85
C GLN A 182 4.60 16.80 7.87
N ALA A 183 4.26 15.52 7.80
CA ALA A 183 3.43 14.84 8.79
C ALA A 183 4.18 14.43 10.06
N GLY A 184 5.44 14.83 10.23
CA GLY A 184 6.27 14.54 11.41
C GLY A 184 6.86 13.13 11.45
N GLY A 185 6.70 12.35 10.39
CA GLY A 185 7.09 10.95 10.31
C GLY A 185 8.50 10.70 9.77
N LEU A 186 8.85 9.43 9.72
CA LEU A 186 10.07 8.89 9.11
C LEU A 186 9.71 8.16 7.81
N ALA A 187 10.41 8.46 6.71
CA ALA A 187 10.19 7.87 5.40
C ALA A 187 11.10 6.65 5.18
N ILE A 188 10.50 5.51 4.85
CA ILE A 188 11.17 4.22 4.66
C ILE A 188 10.85 3.69 3.26
N LEU A 189 11.84 3.36 2.46
CA LEU A 189 11.63 2.67 1.18
C LEU A 189 11.12 1.26 1.45
N ALA A 190 9.91 0.94 0.99
CA ALA A 190 9.26 -0.34 1.23
C ALA A 190 9.77 -1.43 0.27
N HIS A 191 9.84 -2.66 0.73
CA HIS A 191 10.04 -3.92 -0.03
C HIS A 191 10.78 -3.79 -1.38
N PRO A 192 12.02 -3.30 -1.43
CA PRO A 192 12.75 -3.08 -2.70
C PRO A 192 12.96 -4.37 -3.51
N CYS A 193 12.83 -5.54 -2.91
CA CYS A 193 12.88 -6.83 -3.60
C CYS A 193 11.75 -7.03 -4.62
N LEU A 194 10.64 -6.29 -4.50
CA LEU A 194 9.50 -6.38 -5.43
C LEU A 194 9.70 -5.51 -6.70
N TYR A 195 10.62 -4.57 -6.68
CA TYR A 195 10.86 -3.70 -7.83
C TYR A 195 11.64 -4.44 -8.91
N LYS A 196 11.07 -4.53 -10.10
CA LYS A 196 11.74 -5.15 -11.26
C LYS A 196 12.80 -4.21 -11.85
N MET A 197 13.70 -3.71 -11.00
CA MET A 197 14.77 -2.80 -11.36
C MET A 197 16.12 -3.50 -11.36
N LYS A 198 17.01 -3.07 -12.25
CA LYS A 198 18.42 -3.46 -12.17
C LYS A 198 19.05 -2.82 -10.93
N ARG A 199 20.05 -3.48 -10.34
CA ARG A 199 20.73 -2.97 -9.14
C ARG A 199 21.21 -1.52 -9.29
N ALA A 200 21.80 -1.17 -10.44
CA ALA A 200 22.27 0.19 -10.69
C ALA A 200 21.14 1.24 -10.70
N GLU A 201 19.98 0.88 -11.27
CA GLU A 201 18.78 1.75 -11.27
C GLU A 201 18.21 1.91 -9.86
N LEU A 202 18.14 0.80 -9.10
CA LEU A 202 17.70 0.82 -7.72
C LEU A 202 18.64 1.67 -6.85
N THR A 203 19.96 1.51 -7.00
CA THR A 203 20.95 2.31 -6.27
C THR A 203 20.80 3.80 -6.59
N ALA A 204 20.68 4.17 -7.87
CA ALA A 204 20.49 5.57 -8.26
C ALA A 204 19.22 6.18 -7.67
N MET A 205 18.09 5.43 -7.68
CA MET A 205 16.84 5.87 -7.04
C MET A 205 17.02 6.05 -5.54
N ILE A 206 17.69 5.12 -4.86
CA ILE A 206 17.95 5.23 -3.41
C ILE A 206 18.81 6.46 -3.11
N GLU A 207 19.83 6.75 -3.90
CA GLU A 207 20.65 7.96 -3.75
C GLU A 207 19.82 9.25 -3.89
N GLU A 208 18.90 9.30 -4.86
CA GLU A 208 17.95 10.42 -4.99
C GLU A 208 17.02 10.54 -3.76
N LEU A 209 16.53 9.42 -3.25
CA LEU A 209 15.68 9.38 -2.06
C LEU A 209 16.44 9.80 -0.80
N VAL A 210 17.69 9.38 -0.64
CA VAL A 210 18.56 9.82 0.47
C VAL A 210 18.78 11.33 0.40
N ASN A 211 19.03 11.88 -0.79
CA ASN A 211 19.14 13.33 -0.99
C ASN A 211 17.83 14.08 -0.67
N ALA A 212 16.67 13.41 -0.86
CA ALA A 212 15.37 13.94 -0.46
C ALA A 212 15.05 13.77 1.04
N GLY A 213 15.91 13.04 1.78
CA GLY A 213 15.78 12.84 3.23
C GLY A 213 15.24 11.47 3.65
N LEU A 214 15.30 10.44 2.80
CA LEU A 214 14.89 9.07 3.19
C LEU A 214 15.60 8.64 4.47
N ASN A 215 14.86 8.09 5.42
CA ASN A 215 15.37 7.70 6.74
C ASN A 215 15.83 6.22 6.80
N GLY A 216 15.34 5.38 5.90
CA GLY A 216 15.69 3.97 5.91
C GLY A 216 15.13 3.19 4.74
N ILE A 217 15.47 1.90 4.72
CA ILE A 217 15.03 0.93 3.72
C ILE A 217 14.54 -0.33 4.43
N GLU A 218 13.48 -0.94 3.94
CA GLU A 218 13.00 -2.23 4.41
C GLU A 218 13.90 -3.35 3.90
N ALA A 219 14.88 -3.72 4.73
CA ALA A 219 15.85 -4.75 4.38
C ALA A 219 15.36 -6.17 4.64
N VAL A 220 14.36 -6.35 5.53
CA VAL A 220 13.77 -7.65 5.86
C VAL A 220 12.33 -7.64 5.40
N TYR A 221 12.01 -8.46 4.42
CA TYR A 221 10.66 -8.60 3.90
C TYR A 221 10.36 -10.05 3.53
N SER A 222 9.09 -10.45 3.65
CA SER A 222 8.68 -11.86 3.46
C SER A 222 8.96 -12.44 2.07
N CYS A 223 9.10 -11.58 1.05
CA CYS A 223 9.40 -11.97 -0.33
C CYS A 223 10.88 -11.89 -0.70
N ASN A 224 11.77 -11.55 0.25
CA ASN A 224 13.21 -11.54 -0.01
C ASN A 224 13.70 -12.90 -0.47
N GLN A 225 14.61 -12.92 -1.46
CA GLN A 225 15.22 -14.11 -2.03
C GLN A 225 16.75 -13.99 -2.09
N GLY A 226 17.44 -15.11 -1.98
CA GLY A 226 18.90 -15.16 -2.14
C GLY A 226 19.64 -14.22 -1.19
N SER A 227 20.30 -13.20 -1.75
CA SER A 227 21.10 -12.22 -1.00
C SER A 227 20.36 -10.91 -0.67
N ASP A 228 19.06 -10.78 -1.00
CA ASP A 228 18.32 -9.52 -0.90
C ASP A 228 18.49 -8.83 0.47
N GLU A 229 18.24 -9.53 1.57
CA GLU A 229 18.38 -8.95 2.91
C GLU A 229 19.79 -8.39 3.15
N LYS A 230 20.81 -9.16 2.78
CA LYS A 230 22.20 -8.71 2.95
C LYS A 230 22.48 -7.48 2.10
N ASP A 231 22.07 -7.52 0.83
CA ASP A 231 22.30 -6.46 -0.12
C ASP A 231 21.62 -5.15 0.30
N PHE A 232 20.37 -5.23 0.83
CA PHE A 232 19.65 -4.06 1.31
C PHE A 232 20.17 -3.51 2.65
N ARG A 233 20.78 -4.36 3.49
CA ARG A 233 21.46 -3.89 4.70
C ARG A 233 22.81 -3.20 4.42
N GLU A 234 23.39 -3.43 3.25
CA GLU A 234 24.65 -2.82 2.81
C GLU A 234 24.44 -1.55 1.95
N MET A 235 23.20 -1.27 1.50
CA MET A 235 22.80 -0.03 0.81
C MET A 235 22.56 1.11 1.78
#